data_7bc66d4ef500aeeefedc542b8e40647c
#
_entry.id   7bc66d4ef500aeeefedc542b8e40647c
#
_cell.length_a   1.000
_cell.length_b   1.000
_cell.length_c   1.000
_cell.angle_alpha   90.00
_cell.angle_beta   90.00
_cell.angle_gamma   90.00
#
_symmetry.space_group_name_H-M   'P 1'
#
loop_
_entity.id
_entity.type
_entity.pdbx_description
1 polymer ?
#
loop_
_entity_poly.entity_id
_entity_poly.type
_entity_poly.pdbx_seq_one_letter_code
_entity_poly.pdbx_strand_id
1 'polypeptide(L)'
;MTTKNKSEIRTAAKSAVKGLSSEQKNSKSALIVKDILALEAIKSAEVVALYASLPDEVISSELIEILASQKRVVLPRVAGDDMDFYPYNPNQMEVGAFGITEPQTTDAISPAEIDAIVVPGVAFTADGKRCGRGKGYYDKYLSRAGFRATKIGICYKEQLAEDIPSEPHDIVMDCVIFG
;
A
#
# COMPACT_ATOMS: atom_id res chain seq x y z
N MET A 1 3.71 -19.93 23.77
CA MET A 1 3.33 -18.55 23.41
C MET A 1 2.11 -18.60 22.51
N THR A 2 1.04 -17.97 22.89
CA THR A 2 -0.20 -17.94 22.06
C THR A 2 0.03 -17.00 20.88
N THR A 3 0.01 -17.54 19.67
CA THR A 3 0.13 -16.74 18.45
C THR A 3 -1.10 -15.83 18.37
N LYS A 4 -0.89 -14.52 18.29
CA LYS A 4 -1.98 -13.55 18.14
C LYS A 4 -2.71 -13.80 16.83
N ASN A 5 -4.04 -13.72 16.86
CA ASN A 5 -4.85 -13.76 15.63
C ASN A 5 -4.79 -12.41 14.87
N LYS A 6 -5.20 -12.40 13.59
CA LYS A 6 -5.17 -11.18 12.75
C LYS A 6 -5.97 -10.01 13.35
N SER A 7 -7.04 -10.27 14.11
CA SER A 7 -7.85 -9.22 14.75
C SER A 7 -7.09 -8.53 15.88
N GLU A 8 -6.41 -9.30 16.70
CA GLU A 8 -5.55 -8.80 17.80
C GLU A 8 -4.37 -7.99 17.26
N ILE A 9 -3.75 -8.47 16.16
CA ILE A 9 -2.67 -7.76 15.47
C ILE A 9 -3.15 -6.42 14.94
N ARG A 10 -4.33 -6.37 14.27
CA ARG A 10 -4.92 -5.12 13.79
C ARG A 10 -5.18 -4.13 14.90
N THR A 11 -5.72 -4.60 16.02
CA THR A 11 -6.03 -3.75 17.17
C THR A 11 -4.75 -3.15 17.77
N ALA A 12 -3.73 -3.97 17.97
CA ALA A 12 -2.46 -3.52 18.51
C ALA A 12 -1.75 -2.51 17.60
N ALA A 13 -1.65 -2.81 16.30
CA ALA A 13 -1.00 -1.92 15.32
C ALA A 13 -1.72 -0.58 15.17
N LYS A 14 -3.05 -0.58 15.10
CA LYS A 14 -3.85 0.65 15.04
C LYS A 14 -3.67 1.51 16.28
N SER A 15 -3.64 0.89 17.46
CA SER A 15 -3.38 1.59 18.73
C SER A 15 -1.99 2.23 18.75
N ALA A 16 -0.97 1.51 18.28
CA ALA A 16 0.40 2.01 18.20
C ALA A 16 0.52 3.23 17.27
N VAL A 17 -0.08 3.17 16.07
CA VAL A 17 -0.10 4.29 15.11
C VAL A 17 -0.90 5.48 15.63
N LYS A 18 -1.98 5.25 16.38
CA LYS A 18 -2.76 6.32 17.00
C LYS A 18 -1.94 7.12 18.04
N GLY A 19 -0.94 6.48 18.65
CA GLY A 19 0.00 7.13 19.57
C GLY A 19 1.00 8.06 18.89
N LEU A 20 1.17 7.98 17.57
CA LEU A 20 2.07 8.86 16.82
C LEU A 20 1.46 10.24 16.61
N SER A 21 2.23 11.30 16.87
CA SER A 21 1.84 12.66 16.52
C SER A 21 1.87 12.86 14.99
N SER A 22 1.18 13.92 14.51
CA SER A 22 1.23 14.29 13.09
C SER A 22 2.66 14.57 12.61
N GLU A 23 3.48 15.23 13.46
CA GLU A 23 4.88 15.50 13.16
C GLU A 23 5.70 14.20 13.02
N GLN A 24 5.50 13.25 13.93
CA GLN A 24 6.15 11.94 13.84
C GLN A 24 5.74 11.18 12.57
N LYS A 25 4.44 11.18 12.22
CA LYS A 25 3.97 10.56 10.97
C LYS A 25 4.57 11.20 9.74
N ASN A 26 4.64 12.53 9.68
CA ASN A 26 5.25 13.27 8.58
C ASN A 26 6.74 12.92 8.43
N SER A 27 7.50 12.99 9.51
CA SER A 27 8.95 12.70 9.50
C SER A 27 9.24 11.26 9.10
N LYS A 28 8.50 10.30 9.66
CA LYS A 28 8.64 8.87 9.32
C LYS A 28 8.24 8.59 7.87
N SER A 29 7.14 9.18 7.39
CA SER A 29 6.71 9.03 5.99
C SER A 29 7.75 9.58 5.03
N ALA A 30 8.36 10.72 5.29
CA ALA A 30 9.41 11.29 4.46
C ALA A 30 10.65 10.38 4.36
N LEU A 31 11.05 9.73 5.45
CA LEU A 31 12.14 8.74 5.44
C LEU A 31 11.76 7.52 4.60
N ILE A 32 10.56 6.98 4.79
CA ILE A 32 10.05 5.84 4.01
C ILE A 32 9.98 6.19 2.52
N VAL A 33 9.49 7.37 2.15
CA VAL A 33 9.45 7.85 0.77
C VAL A 33 10.85 7.89 0.16
N LYS A 34 11.82 8.42 0.88
CA LYS A 34 13.23 8.45 0.44
C LYS A 34 13.75 7.03 0.16
N ASP A 35 13.48 6.08 1.05
CA ASP A 35 13.95 4.71 0.90
C ASP A 35 13.25 3.99 -0.27
N ILE A 36 11.95 4.24 -0.48
CA ILE A 36 11.22 3.72 -1.65
C ILE A 36 11.82 4.24 -2.95
N LEU A 37 12.09 5.54 -3.05
CA LEU A 37 12.68 6.15 -4.25
C LEU A 37 14.08 5.63 -4.55
N ALA A 38 14.80 5.09 -3.57
CA ALA A 38 16.11 4.47 -3.74
C ALA A 38 16.05 3.03 -4.28
N LEU A 39 14.89 2.35 -4.19
CA LEU A 39 14.74 0.97 -4.67
C LEU A 39 14.92 0.86 -6.19
N GLU A 40 15.69 -0.13 -6.64
CA GLU A 40 15.88 -0.39 -8.07
C GLU A 40 14.57 -0.71 -8.77
N ALA A 41 13.69 -1.46 -8.12
CA ALA A 41 12.36 -1.77 -8.64
C ALA A 41 11.51 -0.53 -8.94
N ILE A 42 11.67 0.54 -8.16
CA ILE A 42 10.99 1.83 -8.40
C ILE A 42 11.71 2.64 -9.48
N LYS A 43 13.04 2.65 -9.47
CA LYS A 43 13.83 3.40 -10.48
C LYS A 43 13.60 2.87 -11.89
N SER A 44 13.59 1.55 -12.06
CA SER A 44 13.44 0.89 -13.36
C SER A 44 11.97 0.78 -13.83
N ALA A 45 10.99 0.94 -12.94
CA ALA A 45 9.58 0.85 -13.30
C ALA A 45 9.15 1.99 -14.23
N GLU A 46 8.32 1.68 -15.23
CA GLU A 46 7.59 2.66 -16.05
C GLU A 46 6.22 2.96 -15.46
N VAL A 47 5.54 1.93 -14.95
CA VAL A 47 4.21 2.04 -14.32
C VAL A 47 4.29 1.60 -12.87
N VAL A 48 3.96 2.53 -11.96
CA VAL A 48 3.97 2.30 -10.51
C VAL A 48 2.55 2.44 -9.95
N ALA A 49 2.07 1.39 -9.28
CA ALA A 49 0.83 1.45 -8.53
C ALA A 49 1.10 1.92 -7.10
N LEU A 50 0.37 2.95 -6.68
CA LEU A 50 0.43 3.55 -5.35
C LEU A 50 -0.96 3.51 -4.72
N TYR A 51 -1.11 4.13 -3.57
CA TYR A 51 -2.39 4.28 -2.87
C TYR A 51 -2.53 5.69 -2.28
N ALA A 52 -3.74 6.19 -2.14
CA ALA A 52 -4.03 7.39 -1.38
C ALA A 52 -4.23 7.02 0.09
N SER A 53 -3.36 7.53 0.96
CA SER A 53 -3.24 7.08 2.34
C SER A 53 -4.44 7.46 3.22
N LEU A 54 -4.86 6.51 4.05
CA LEU A 54 -5.73 6.74 5.20
C LEU A 54 -4.93 7.35 6.38
N PRO A 55 -5.60 7.94 7.39
CA PRO A 55 -4.92 8.60 8.52
C PRO A 55 -4.01 7.69 9.37
N ASP A 56 -4.22 6.38 9.32
CA ASP A 56 -3.42 5.37 10.02
C ASP A 56 -2.42 4.64 9.11
N GLU A 57 -2.17 5.17 7.91
CA GLU A 57 -1.21 4.66 6.94
C GLU A 57 -0.04 5.63 6.74
N VAL A 58 1.07 5.12 6.20
CA VAL A 58 2.18 5.96 5.75
C VAL A 58 1.67 6.95 4.72
N ILE A 59 1.97 8.23 4.90
CA ILE A 59 1.49 9.31 4.05
C ILE A 59 2.13 9.18 2.66
N SER A 60 1.30 9.00 1.64
CA SER A 60 1.73 8.69 0.27
C SER A 60 1.65 9.87 -0.70
N SER A 61 1.10 11.02 -0.29
CA SER A 61 0.87 12.17 -1.19
C SER A 61 2.16 12.66 -1.85
N GLU A 62 3.23 12.84 -1.09
CA GLU A 62 4.52 13.25 -1.62
C GLU A 62 5.10 12.23 -2.61
N LEU A 63 5.00 10.94 -2.30
CA LEU A 63 5.44 9.87 -3.19
C LEU A 63 4.67 9.88 -4.52
N ILE A 64 3.35 10.09 -4.46
CA ILE A 64 2.50 10.20 -5.64
C ILE A 64 2.95 11.38 -6.52
N GLU A 65 3.14 12.57 -5.95
CA GLU A 65 3.56 13.75 -6.67
C GLU A 65 4.93 13.60 -7.34
N ILE A 66 5.91 13.09 -6.58
CA ILE A 66 7.28 12.87 -7.09
C ILE A 66 7.26 11.87 -8.25
N LEU A 67 6.63 10.71 -8.08
CA LEU A 67 6.61 9.67 -9.11
C LEU A 67 5.74 10.07 -10.30
N ALA A 68 4.62 10.76 -10.11
CA ALA A 68 3.78 11.22 -11.21
C ALA A 68 4.46 12.24 -12.14
N SER A 69 5.46 12.97 -11.64
CA SER A 69 6.29 13.87 -12.47
C SER A 69 7.29 13.13 -13.37
N GLN A 70 7.53 11.86 -13.13
CA GLN A 70 8.60 11.08 -13.78
C GLN A 70 8.09 9.82 -14.48
N LYS A 71 6.98 9.25 -14.02
CA LYS A 71 6.48 7.93 -14.38
C LYS A 71 4.96 7.95 -14.51
N ARG A 72 4.42 6.88 -15.09
CA ARG A 72 2.98 6.62 -15.05
C ARG A 72 2.59 6.07 -13.68
N VAL A 73 1.88 6.88 -12.89
CA VAL A 73 1.32 6.47 -11.61
C VAL A 73 -0.13 6.02 -11.80
N VAL A 74 -0.50 4.95 -11.12
CA VAL A 74 -1.88 4.46 -11.06
C VAL A 74 -2.32 4.31 -9.61
N LEU A 75 -3.58 4.63 -9.33
CA LEU A 75 -4.19 4.56 -8.00
C LEU A 75 -5.40 3.63 -8.00
N PRO A 76 -5.70 3.00 -6.87
CA PRO A 76 -6.82 2.08 -6.77
C PRO A 76 -8.15 2.80 -6.70
N ARG A 77 -9.18 2.17 -7.27
CA ARG A 77 -10.59 2.49 -7.05
C ARG A 77 -11.34 1.21 -6.73
N VAL A 78 -12.13 1.25 -5.66
CA VAL A 78 -12.95 0.13 -5.22
C VAL A 78 -14.34 0.23 -5.84
N ALA A 79 -14.83 -0.88 -6.38
CA ALA A 79 -16.18 -1.02 -6.91
C ALA A 79 -16.79 -2.32 -6.36
N GLY A 80 -17.64 -2.22 -5.35
CA GLY A 80 -18.19 -3.39 -4.65
C GLY A 80 -17.12 -4.22 -3.95
N ASP A 81 -16.97 -5.47 -4.35
CA ASP A 81 -15.98 -6.41 -3.80
C ASP A 81 -14.66 -6.45 -4.58
N ASP A 82 -14.54 -5.64 -5.63
CA ASP A 82 -13.38 -5.59 -6.51
C ASP A 82 -12.64 -4.26 -6.41
N MET A 83 -11.38 -4.30 -6.77
CA MET A 83 -10.49 -3.14 -6.85
C MET A 83 -9.70 -3.21 -8.14
N ASP A 84 -9.64 -2.09 -8.86
CA ASP A 84 -8.81 -1.91 -10.05
C ASP A 84 -7.96 -0.66 -9.92
N PHE A 85 -6.88 -0.59 -10.72
CA PHE A 85 -5.99 0.57 -10.75
C PHE A 85 -6.22 1.39 -12.01
N TYR A 86 -6.25 2.71 -11.83
CA TYR A 86 -6.55 3.69 -12.86
C TYR A 86 -5.45 4.74 -12.93
N PRO A 87 -5.18 5.31 -14.12
CA PRO A 87 -4.20 6.38 -14.26
C PRO A 87 -4.49 7.56 -13.32
N TYR A 88 -3.47 7.99 -12.60
CA TYR A 88 -3.54 9.18 -11.76
C TYR A 88 -3.55 10.43 -12.62
N ASN A 89 -4.56 11.28 -12.40
CA ASN A 89 -4.64 12.63 -12.97
C ASN A 89 -5.15 13.57 -11.85
N PRO A 90 -4.36 14.54 -11.39
CA PRO A 90 -4.76 15.41 -10.28
C PRO A 90 -6.03 16.22 -10.57
N ASN A 91 -6.39 16.43 -11.84
CA ASN A 91 -7.59 17.15 -12.24
C ASN A 91 -8.84 16.24 -12.34
N GLN A 92 -8.68 14.93 -12.14
CA GLN A 92 -9.74 13.92 -12.26
C GLN A 92 -9.76 13.01 -11.04
N MET A 93 -9.72 13.61 -9.86
CA MET A 93 -9.77 12.93 -8.58
C MET A 93 -11.03 13.34 -7.83
N GLU A 94 -11.75 12.38 -7.28
CA GLU A 94 -12.93 12.61 -6.44
C GLU A 94 -12.84 11.78 -5.14
N VAL A 95 -13.55 12.20 -4.11
CA VAL A 95 -13.66 11.43 -2.87
C VAL A 95 -14.58 10.25 -3.10
N GLY A 96 -14.03 9.06 -3.07
CA GLY A 96 -14.72 7.80 -3.28
C GLY A 96 -15.04 7.07 -1.98
N ALA A 97 -15.04 5.74 -2.05
CA ALA A 97 -15.29 4.87 -0.93
C ALA A 97 -14.31 5.12 0.22
N PHE A 98 -14.80 5.02 1.45
CA PHE A 98 -14.01 5.21 2.69
C PHE A 98 -13.40 6.62 2.86
N GLY A 99 -13.87 7.64 2.13
CA GLY A 99 -13.31 9.00 2.17
C GLY A 99 -11.93 9.12 1.51
N ILE A 100 -11.53 8.15 0.71
CA ILE A 100 -10.27 8.15 -0.03
C ILE A 100 -10.48 8.84 -1.37
N THR A 101 -9.51 9.64 -1.79
CA THR A 101 -9.51 10.24 -3.12
C THR A 101 -9.17 9.19 -4.17
N GLU A 102 -10.06 9.00 -5.12
CA GLU A 102 -9.96 7.98 -6.18
C GLU A 102 -9.94 8.61 -7.57
N PRO A 103 -9.20 8.03 -8.55
CA PRO A 103 -9.22 8.49 -9.93
C PRO A 103 -10.57 8.25 -10.60
N GLN A 104 -11.03 9.21 -11.40
CA GLN A 104 -12.29 9.15 -12.14
C GLN A 104 -12.12 8.81 -13.62
N THR A 105 -10.92 8.45 -14.04
CA THR A 105 -10.68 7.95 -15.39
C THR A 105 -11.43 6.64 -15.64
N THR A 106 -11.85 6.39 -16.88
CA THR A 106 -12.76 5.30 -17.22
C THR A 106 -12.07 3.95 -17.40
N ASP A 107 -10.79 3.96 -17.80
CA ASP A 107 -10.09 2.76 -18.20
C ASP A 107 -9.10 2.29 -17.11
N ALA A 108 -9.41 1.16 -16.49
CA ALA A 108 -8.48 0.46 -15.63
C ALA A 108 -7.31 -0.08 -16.46
N ILE A 109 -6.11 -0.08 -15.88
CA ILE A 109 -4.98 -0.75 -16.51
C ILE A 109 -4.96 -2.25 -16.20
N SER A 110 -4.37 -3.02 -17.10
CA SER A 110 -4.17 -4.44 -16.86
C SER A 110 -3.16 -4.67 -15.72
N PRO A 111 -3.37 -5.66 -14.83
CA PRO A 111 -2.38 -6.05 -13.83
C PRO A 111 -0.98 -6.33 -14.41
N ALA A 112 -0.90 -6.81 -15.65
CA ALA A 112 0.36 -7.11 -16.34
C ALA A 112 1.15 -5.85 -16.75
N GLU A 113 0.52 -4.66 -16.77
CA GLU A 113 1.19 -3.40 -17.12
C GLU A 113 1.90 -2.75 -15.94
N ILE A 114 1.63 -3.20 -14.70
CA ILE A 114 2.24 -2.64 -13.49
C ILE A 114 3.62 -3.29 -13.29
N ASP A 115 4.65 -2.47 -13.10
CA ASP A 115 6.03 -2.92 -12.89
C ASP A 115 6.37 -3.01 -11.39
N ALA A 116 5.86 -2.07 -10.59
CA ALA A 116 6.01 -2.06 -9.14
C ALA A 116 4.73 -1.60 -8.47
N ILE A 117 4.42 -2.14 -7.31
CA ILE A 117 3.27 -1.75 -6.50
C ILE A 117 3.67 -1.51 -5.06
N VAL A 118 3.30 -0.36 -4.53
CA VAL A 118 3.42 -0.03 -3.10
C VAL A 118 2.10 -0.37 -2.41
N VAL A 119 2.16 -1.29 -1.47
CA VAL A 119 0.99 -1.91 -0.83
C VAL A 119 0.85 -1.43 0.61
N PRO A 120 -0.29 -0.83 0.98
CA PRO A 120 -0.59 -0.46 2.36
C PRO A 120 -1.01 -1.69 3.17
N GLY A 121 -0.90 -1.59 4.49
CA GLY A 121 -1.39 -2.61 5.41
C GLY A 121 -1.53 -2.08 6.82
N VAL A 122 -2.22 -2.82 7.66
CA VAL A 122 -2.37 -2.51 9.08
C VAL A 122 -1.13 -2.95 9.85
N ALA A 123 -0.57 -4.10 9.49
CA ALA A 123 0.67 -4.61 10.06
C ALA A 123 1.45 -5.41 9.02
N PHE A 124 2.75 -5.50 9.20
CA PHE A 124 3.67 -6.32 8.39
C PHE A 124 4.66 -7.06 9.27
N THR A 125 5.21 -8.15 8.75
CA THR A 125 6.46 -8.72 9.26
C THR A 125 7.62 -8.25 8.37
N ALA A 126 8.83 -8.29 8.90
CA ALA A 126 10.02 -7.90 8.12
C ALA A 126 10.28 -8.81 6.91
N ASP A 127 9.79 -10.05 6.95
CA ASP A 127 9.89 -11.05 5.87
C ASP A 127 8.73 -11.01 4.86
N GLY A 128 7.83 -10.01 4.95
CA GLY A 128 6.86 -9.71 3.90
C GLY A 128 5.43 -10.16 4.15
N LYS A 129 5.11 -10.82 5.27
CA LYS A 129 3.71 -11.12 5.59
C LYS A 129 2.94 -9.84 5.86
N ARG A 130 1.70 -9.77 5.40
CA ARG A 130 0.86 -8.57 5.48
C ARG A 130 -0.47 -8.87 6.18
N CYS A 131 -0.85 -8.01 7.08
CA CYS A 131 -2.20 -7.97 7.65
C CYS A 131 -2.93 -6.75 7.09
N GLY A 132 -3.87 -6.98 6.19
CA GLY A 132 -4.74 -5.94 5.63
C GLY A 132 -5.91 -5.61 6.55
N ARG A 133 -6.85 -4.77 6.06
CA ARG A 133 -8.02 -4.30 6.81
C ARG A 133 -9.15 -5.35 6.92
N GLY A 134 -9.03 -6.49 6.23
CA GLY A 134 -10.00 -7.60 6.27
C GLY A 134 -10.93 -7.70 5.07
N LYS A 135 -10.86 -6.80 4.09
CA LYS A 135 -11.68 -6.86 2.86
C LYS A 135 -11.06 -7.72 1.76
N GLY A 136 -9.74 -7.99 1.82
CA GLY A 136 -9.04 -8.84 0.86
C GLY A 136 -8.82 -8.22 -0.52
N TYR A 137 -9.04 -6.92 -0.71
CA TYR A 137 -8.88 -6.26 -2.01
C TYR A 137 -7.49 -6.45 -2.63
N TYR A 138 -6.43 -6.23 -1.86
CA TYR A 138 -5.06 -6.38 -2.36
C TYR A 138 -4.73 -7.85 -2.63
N ASP A 139 -5.08 -8.78 -1.74
CA ASP A 139 -4.79 -10.20 -1.96
C ASP A 139 -5.50 -10.73 -3.23
N LYS A 140 -6.75 -10.33 -3.47
CA LYS A 140 -7.47 -10.62 -4.71
C LYS A 140 -6.78 -10.02 -5.93
N TYR A 141 -6.39 -8.74 -5.87
CA TYR A 141 -5.76 -8.06 -6.99
C TYR A 141 -4.39 -8.66 -7.34
N LEU A 142 -3.56 -8.85 -6.32
CA LEU A 142 -2.19 -9.40 -6.47
C LEU A 142 -2.18 -10.86 -6.96
N SER A 143 -3.27 -11.58 -6.79
CA SER A 143 -3.44 -12.97 -7.28
C SER A 143 -4.00 -13.07 -8.70
N ARG A 144 -4.33 -11.95 -9.36
CA ARG A 144 -4.88 -11.95 -10.72
C ARG A 144 -3.90 -12.49 -11.73
N ALA A 145 -4.42 -13.18 -12.75
CA ALA A 145 -3.63 -13.67 -13.87
C ALA A 145 -2.87 -12.53 -14.56
N GLY A 146 -1.59 -12.75 -14.82
CA GLY A 146 -0.71 -11.77 -15.45
C GLY A 146 -0.09 -10.74 -14.49
N PHE A 147 -0.49 -10.69 -13.22
CA PHE A 147 0.19 -9.83 -12.25
C PHE A 147 1.65 -10.28 -12.05
N ARG A 148 2.59 -9.33 -12.22
CA ARG A 148 4.04 -9.62 -12.17
C ARG A 148 4.85 -8.54 -11.43
N ALA A 149 4.19 -7.47 -10.97
CA ALA A 149 4.86 -6.35 -10.34
C ALA A 149 5.62 -6.73 -9.08
N THR A 150 6.72 -6.04 -8.80
CA THR A 150 7.39 -6.11 -7.51
C THR A 150 6.50 -5.50 -6.43
N LYS A 151 6.21 -6.30 -5.39
CA LYS A 151 5.32 -5.95 -4.27
C LYS A 151 6.12 -5.37 -3.11
N ILE A 152 5.91 -4.09 -2.83
CA ILE A 152 6.62 -3.34 -1.79
C ILE A 152 5.62 -2.98 -0.69
N GLY A 153 5.71 -3.65 0.45
CA GLY A 153 4.93 -3.27 1.63
C GLY A 153 5.56 -2.06 2.32
N ILE A 154 4.73 -1.15 2.84
CA ILE A 154 5.22 -0.02 3.63
C ILE A 154 4.43 0.16 4.91
N CYS A 155 5.12 0.52 5.98
CA CYS A 155 4.50 0.75 7.27
C CYS A 155 5.37 1.62 8.18
N TYR A 156 4.77 2.17 9.23
CA TYR A 156 5.54 2.69 10.35
C TYR A 156 6.17 1.54 11.13
N LYS A 157 7.32 1.75 11.76
CA LYS A 157 7.99 0.74 12.59
C LYS A 157 7.07 0.16 13.66
N GLU A 158 6.15 0.96 14.17
CA GLU A 158 5.13 0.60 15.15
C GLU A 158 4.09 -0.42 14.62
N GLN A 159 4.06 -0.64 13.31
CA GLN A 159 3.18 -1.62 12.67
C GLN A 159 3.90 -2.95 12.37
N LEU A 160 5.18 -3.08 12.73
CA LEU A 160 5.88 -4.35 12.60
C LEU A 160 5.40 -5.35 13.66
N ALA A 161 5.06 -6.55 13.20
CA ALA A 161 4.74 -7.69 14.04
C ALA A 161 5.85 -8.75 13.92
N GLU A 162 6.06 -9.52 14.97
CA GLU A 162 7.01 -10.65 14.94
C GLU A 162 6.54 -11.75 14.00
N ASP A 163 5.22 -12.02 14.00
CA ASP A 163 4.58 -12.97 13.10
C ASP A 163 3.13 -12.55 12.81
N ILE A 164 2.65 -12.95 11.63
CA ILE A 164 1.26 -12.78 11.18
C ILE A 164 0.78 -14.14 10.68
N PRO A 165 -0.33 -14.69 11.25
CA PRO A 165 -0.92 -15.92 10.75
C PRO A 165 -1.26 -15.79 9.27
N SER A 166 -0.75 -16.71 8.45
CA SER A 166 -0.99 -16.72 7.00
C SER A 166 -2.08 -17.70 6.62
N GLU A 167 -2.90 -17.30 5.67
CA GLU A 167 -3.91 -18.13 5.01
C GLU A 167 -3.48 -18.39 3.55
N PRO A 168 -3.98 -19.44 2.89
CA PRO A 168 -3.53 -19.80 1.55
C PRO A 168 -3.69 -18.70 0.48
N HIS A 169 -4.61 -17.77 0.69
CA HIS A 169 -4.88 -16.64 -0.22
C HIS A 169 -4.09 -15.37 0.11
N ASP A 170 -3.36 -15.33 1.22
CA ASP A 170 -2.54 -14.18 1.58
C ASP A 170 -1.31 -14.09 0.69
N ILE A 171 -1.08 -12.91 0.14
CA ILE A 171 0.07 -12.65 -0.73
C ILE A 171 1.19 -11.97 0.06
N VAL A 172 2.38 -12.58 0.00
CA VAL A 172 3.59 -12.06 0.65
C VAL A 172 4.21 -10.95 -0.20
N MET A 173 4.69 -9.89 0.45
CA MET A 173 5.44 -8.81 -0.19
C MET A 173 6.85 -9.26 -0.54
N ASP A 174 7.42 -8.70 -1.62
CA ASP A 174 8.81 -8.99 -2.01
C ASP A 174 9.80 -8.26 -1.10
N CYS A 175 9.40 -7.10 -0.56
CA CYS A 175 10.13 -6.39 0.50
C CYS A 175 9.17 -5.53 1.33
N VAL A 176 9.63 -5.13 2.52
CA VAL A 176 8.91 -4.21 3.41
C VAL A 176 9.83 -3.07 3.81
N ILE A 177 9.39 -1.83 3.55
CA ILE A 177 10.08 -0.61 3.95
C ILE A 177 9.35 -0.01 5.16
N PHE A 178 10.07 0.30 6.20
CA PHE A 178 9.50 0.86 7.43
C PHE A 178 10.40 1.92 8.07
N GLY A 179 9.80 2.88 8.78
CA GLY A 179 10.50 3.99 9.45
C GLY A 179 9.92 4.37 10.81
#